data_bda6f343ac5a4e5dd7d72d681c0f59e0
#
_entry.id   bda6f343ac5a4e5dd7d72d681c0f59e0
#
_cell.length_a   1.000
_cell.length_b   1.000
_cell.length_c   1.000
_cell.angle_alpha   90.00
_cell.angle_beta   90.00
_cell.angle_gamma   90.00
#
_symmetry.space_group_name_H-M   'P 1'
#
loop_
_entity.id
_entity.type
_entity.pdbx_description
1 polymer ?
#
loop_
_entity_poly.entity_id
_entity_poly.type
_entity_poly.pdbx_seq_one_letter_code
_entity_poly.pdbx_strand_id
1 'polypeptide(L)'
;DPSMTQPVMYSLIDRIPSTRAVYIRGLVGRGQLTEDEARQSIAQYEAELGRILEETRAGGASSVSEINPGSRTHDPALTAGVGEAGESPDEEWTMPESQMPGIGMMIGWTSAAPAKQLRRIGRAHTRFPEGFEPHPKLRQLCERRLEMALGNKPIDWGFAELLAFGTLLMEGTSVRLSGEDVARATFVQRHAVLHDADDGREFTPLRFLTENQARFDVWNSPLSEYGVLAFDYGYSLESPETLTIWEAQFGDFANGAQTVIDEFVCSAEQKWGQRSSLVMLLPHGYEGQGPDHSSARIERYLQLAAQDNMWIVQPSTPANYFHMLRTQAYKRPRKPLIAFTPKQLLRLSAAASHIDEFTSGSFQPVIGDTTITDPSAVTRVLLCTGRLYYDLAKERERRGDTSTAIIRLEQLYPLPEAEVAEALAQYPNASVTWVQD
;
A
#
# COMPACT_ATOMS: atom_id res chain seq x y z
N ASP A 1 5.97 -5.65 -14.95
CA ASP A 1 6.43 -6.80 -15.74
C ASP A 1 5.51 -8.00 -15.43
N PRO A 2 4.61 -8.39 -16.36
CA PRO A 2 3.63 -9.44 -16.09
C PRO A 2 4.26 -10.84 -15.92
N SER A 3 5.49 -11.05 -16.36
CA SER A 3 6.20 -12.31 -16.13
C SER A 3 6.46 -12.60 -14.64
N MET A 4 6.33 -11.60 -13.77
CA MET A 4 6.41 -11.78 -12.32
C MET A 4 5.21 -12.53 -11.72
N THR A 5 4.07 -12.52 -12.39
CA THR A 5 2.81 -13.13 -11.93
C THR A 5 2.29 -14.22 -12.87
N GLN A 6 2.65 -14.19 -14.15
CA GLN A 6 2.27 -15.18 -15.17
C GLN A 6 3.51 -15.66 -15.95
N PRO A 7 4.52 -16.25 -15.29
CA PRO A 7 5.81 -16.58 -15.93
C PRO A 7 5.66 -17.57 -17.08
N VAL A 8 4.89 -18.64 -16.91
CA VAL A 8 4.68 -19.66 -17.93
C VAL A 8 4.02 -19.09 -19.17
N MET A 9 2.95 -18.29 -19.00
CA MET A 9 2.25 -17.65 -20.13
C MET A 9 3.19 -16.71 -20.89
N TYR A 10 3.96 -15.87 -20.19
CA TYR A 10 4.89 -14.95 -20.83
C TYR A 10 6.08 -15.64 -21.49
N SER A 11 6.54 -16.78 -20.98
CA SER A 11 7.55 -17.60 -21.66
C SER A 11 7.07 -18.12 -23.01
N LEU A 12 5.76 -18.36 -23.16
CA LEU A 12 5.14 -18.74 -24.42
C LEU A 12 4.98 -17.54 -25.36
N ILE A 13 4.51 -16.40 -24.82
CA ILE A 13 4.32 -15.15 -25.56
C ILE A 13 5.65 -14.66 -26.16
N ASP A 14 6.75 -14.71 -25.41
CA ASP A 14 8.08 -14.29 -25.86
C ASP A 14 8.63 -15.10 -27.05
N ARG A 15 8.09 -16.29 -27.27
CA ARG A 15 8.43 -17.13 -28.44
C ARG A 15 7.62 -16.78 -29.67
N ILE A 16 6.55 -16.00 -29.53
CA ILE A 16 5.70 -15.59 -30.64
C ILE A 16 6.37 -14.44 -31.41
N PRO A 17 6.56 -14.56 -32.73
CA PRO A 17 7.12 -13.47 -33.52
C PRO A 17 6.25 -12.23 -33.43
N SER A 18 6.87 -11.07 -33.29
CA SER A 18 6.13 -9.79 -33.28
C SER A 18 5.30 -9.60 -34.56
N THR A 19 4.21 -8.84 -34.48
CA THR A 19 3.38 -8.48 -35.63
C THR A 19 4.22 -7.90 -36.78
N ARG A 20 5.23 -7.05 -36.42
CA ARG A 20 6.21 -6.51 -37.37
C ARG A 20 6.96 -7.63 -38.11
N ALA A 21 7.48 -8.61 -37.36
CA ALA A 21 8.23 -9.73 -37.95
C ALA A 21 7.36 -10.61 -38.87
N VAL A 22 6.11 -10.86 -38.48
CA VAL A 22 5.14 -11.61 -39.29
C VAL A 22 4.79 -10.84 -40.57
N TYR A 23 4.54 -9.53 -40.48
CA TYR A 23 4.21 -8.67 -41.61
C TYR A 23 5.37 -8.56 -42.61
N ILE A 24 6.59 -8.30 -42.14
CA ILE A 24 7.81 -8.28 -42.98
C ILE A 24 7.97 -9.61 -43.71
N ARG A 25 7.87 -10.73 -43.00
CA ARG A 25 7.96 -12.07 -43.63
C ARG A 25 6.92 -12.25 -44.74
N GLY A 26 5.68 -11.76 -44.52
CA GLY A 26 4.63 -11.78 -45.53
C GLY A 26 4.93 -10.91 -46.73
N LEU A 27 5.52 -9.71 -46.57
CA LEU A 27 5.93 -8.83 -47.68
C LEU A 27 7.09 -9.42 -48.48
N VAL A 28 8.10 -9.94 -47.77
CA VAL A 28 9.25 -10.62 -48.43
C VAL A 28 8.79 -11.84 -49.19
N GLY A 29 7.92 -12.68 -48.63
CA GLY A 29 7.39 -13.87 -49.28
C GLY A 29 6.55 -13.57 -50.55
N ARG A 30 5.99 -12.36 -50.65
CA ARG A 30 5.27 -11.89 -51.84
C ARG A 30 6.17 -11.11 -52.81
N GLY A 31 7.45 -10.95 -52.53
CA GLY A 31 8.38 -10.19 -53.37
C GLY A 31 8.13 -8.67 -53.37
N GLN A 32 7.37 -8.15 -52.38
CA GLN A 32 7.05 -6.72 -52.25
C GLN A 32 8.12 -5.94 -51.44
N LEU A 33 8.99 -6.63 -50.77
CA LEU A 33 10.08 -6.09 -49.94
C LEU A 33 11.22 -7.11 -49.92
N THR A 34 12.45 -6.66 -49.89
CA THR A 34 13.61 -7.51 -49.62
C THR A 34 13.93 -7.49 -48.11
N GLU A 35 14.65 -8.49 -47.65
CA GLU A 35 15.09 -8.50 -46.24
C GLU A 35 16.02 -7.34 -45.89
N ASP A 36 16.85 -6.89 -46.86
CA ASP A 36 17.76 -5.76 -46.67
C ASP A 36 17.01 -4.43 -46.59
N GLU A 37 16.02 -4.19 -47.41
CA GLU A 37 15.14 -3.04 -47.33
C GLU A 37 14.37 -3.00 -46.01
N ALA A 38 13.90 -4.14 -45.52
CA ALA A 38 13.26 -4.24 -44.22
C ALA A 38 14.21 -3.87 -43.08
N ARG A 39 15.44 -4.42 -43.08
CA ARG A 39 16.47 -4.09 -42.09
C ARG A 39 16.85 -2.62 -42.12
N GLN A 40 17.03 -2.06 -43.32
CA GLN A 40 17.39 -0.66 -43.47
C GLN A 40 16.28 0.28 -42.97
N SER A 41 15.01 -0.03 -43.27
CA SER A 41 13.86 0.74 -42.77
C SER A 41 13.74 0.72 -41.26
N ILE A 42 13.98 -0.44 -40.62
CA ILE A 42 13.99 -0.55 -39.14
C ILE A 42 15.12 0.29 -38.54
N ALA A 43 16.35 0.14 -39.05
CA ALA A 43 17.50 0.88 -38.55
C ALA A 43 17.33 2.41 -38.71
N GLN A 44 16.75 2.84 -39.83
CA GLN A 44 16.45 4.26 -40.07
C GLN A 44 15.44 4.81 -39.06
N TYR A 45 14.36 4.05 -38.79
CA TYR A 45 13.35 4.46 -37.81
C TYR A 45 13.88 4.48 -36.37
N GLU A 46 14.70 3.49 -35.99
CA GLU A 46 15.33 3.45 -34.68
C GLU A 46 16.33 4.62 -34.47
N ALA A 47 17.09 4.96 -35.54
CA ALA A 47 17.97 6.14 -35.51
C ALA A 47 17.19 7.45 -35.36
N GLU A 48 16.06 7.58 -36.05
CA GLU A 48 15.18 8.76 -35.95
C GLU A 48 14.60 8.90 -34.53
N LEU A 49 14.09 7.80 -33.94
CA LEU A 49 13.60 7.80 -32.55
C LEU A 49 14.72 8.15 -31.55
N GLY A 50 15.94 7.62 -31.77
CA GLY A 50 17.11 7.95 -30.96
C GLY A 50 17.44 9.45 -31.01
N ARG A 51 17.45 10.04 -32.20
CA ARG A 51 17.68 11.48 -32.39
C ARG A 51 16.63 12.32 -31.68
N ILE A 52 15.34 12.01 -31.84
CA ILE A 52 14.24 12.72 -31.17
C ILE A 52 14.37 12.63 -29.65
N LEU A 53 14.72 11.46 -29.13
CA LEU A 53 14.92 11.25 -27.69
C LEU A 53 16.07 12.10 -27.16
N GLU A 54 17.20 12.17 -27.86
CA GLU A 54 18.35 13.01 -27.48
C GLU A 54 18.00 14.50 -27.53
N GLU A 55 17.31 14.95 -28.57
CA GLU A 55 16.84 16.34 -28.69
C GLU A 55 15.85 16.70 -27.56
N THR A 56 14.94 15.81 -27.22
CA THR A 56 13.98 16.02 -26.11
C THR A 56 14.71 16.13 -24.77
N ARG A 57 15.74 15.31 -24.55
CA ARG A 57 16.56 15.35 -23.33
C ARG A 57 17.43 16.62 -23.27
N ALA A 58 17.99 17.05 -24.41
CA ALA A 58 18.82 18.25 -24.51
C ALA A 58 18.00 19.54 -24.40
N GLY A 59 16.74 19.53 -24.87
CA GLY A 59 15.86 20.70 -24.89
C GLY A 59 15.24 21.05 -23.53
N GLY A 60 15.61 20.41 -22.43
CA GLY A 60 15.17 20.73 -21.07
C GLY A 60 13.64 20.70 -20.95
N ALA A 61 13.03 19.54 -21.03
CA ALA A 61 11.59 19.39 -20.83
C ALA A 61 11.20 19.83 -19.41
N SER A 62 10.59 21.00 -19.30
CA SER A 62 9.80 21.37 -18.14
C SER A 62 8.69 20.35 -17.94
N SER A 63 8.67 19.72 -16.75
CA SER A 63 7.55 18.99 -16.18
C SER A 63 6.88 17.91 -17.04
N VAL A 64 7.57 16.79 -17.22
CA VAL A 64 6.94 15.48 -17.24
C VAL A 64 7.52 14.73 -16.05
N SER A 65 6.66 14.30 -15.12
CA SER A 65 7.03 13.51 -13.96
C SER A 65 7.91 12.33 -14.42
N GLU A 66 9.12 12.26 -13.89
CA GLU A 66 10.06 11.19 -14.17
C GLU A 66 9.44 9.83 -13.81
N ILE A 67 8.98 9.14 -14.83
CA ILE A 67 8.87 7.68 -14.77
C ILE A 67 10.32 7.20 -14.86
N ASN A 68 10.91 6.92 -13.72
CA ASN A 68 12.28 6.43 -13.61
C ASN A 68 12.35 4.97 -14.10
N PRO A 69 12.87 4.69 -15.31
CA PRO A 69 13.24 3.34 -15.68
C PRO A 69 14.54 3.04 -14.95
N GLY A 70 14.50 2.10 -14.01
CA GLY A 70 15.55 1.74 -13.08
C GLY A 70 16.96 1.87 -13.65
N SER A 71 17.76 2.76 -13.06
CA SER A 71 19.16 2.92 -13.37
C SER A 71 19.92 1.66 -12.94
N ARG A 72 20.51 0.98 -13.91
CA ARG A 72 21.55 -0.02 -13.68
C ARG A 72 22.81 0.71 -13.21
N THR A 73 23.07 0.66 -11.90
CA THR A 73 24.43 0.78 -11.40
C THR A 73 24.72 -0.49 -10.61
N HIS A 74 25.49 -1.38 -11.20
CA HIS A 74 26.18 -2.44 -10.50
C HIS A 74 27.24 -1.78 -9.61
N ASP A 75 27.05 -1.89 -8.29
CA ASP A 75 28.13 -1.65 -7.33
C ASP A 75 28.57 -3.04 -6.81
N PRO A 76 29.84 -3.45 -7.09
CA PRO A 76 30.32 -4.79 -6.73
C PRO A 76 30.88 -4.91 -5.30
N ALA A 77 30.52 -4.04 -4.37
CA ALA A 77 31.13 -3.99 -3.04
C ALA A 77 30.17 -4.24 -1.87
N LEU A 78 29.39 -5.35 -1.90
CA LEU A 78 28.64 -5.79 -0.70
C LEU A 78 28.56 -7.32 -0.61
N THR A 79 29.73 -7.97 -0.65
CA THR A 79 29.90 -9.33 -0.13
C THR A 79 30.90 -9.27 1.04
N ALA A 80 30.42 -8.85 2.20
CA ALA A 80 31.15 -9.01 3.45
C ALA A 80 30.20 -9.62 4.50
N GLY A 81 30.57 -10.79 4.96
CA GLY A 81 29.96 -11.70 5.88
C GLY A 81 29.05 -11.14 6.97
N VAL A 82 27.82 -11.64 6.98
CA VAL A 82 26.96 -11.60 8.15
C VAL A 82 27.35 -12.76 9.04
N GLY A 83 28.01 -12.45 10.16
CA GLY A 83 28.30 -13.45 11.20
C GLY A 83 27.00 -14.01 11.76
N GLU A 84 26.94 -15.34 11.87
CA GLU A 84 25.87 -16.05 12.57
C GLU A 84 25.89 -15.68 14.05
N ALA A 85 24.99 -14.80 14.49
CA ALA A 85 24.62 -14.69 15.88
C ALA A 85 23.66 -15.86 16.20
N GLY A 86 24.14 -16.82 17.00
CA GLY A 86 23.36 -17.96 17.47
C GLY A 86 22.11 -17.46 18.24
N GLU A 87 20.96 -17.73 17.69
CA GLU A 87 19.68 -17.46 18.36
C GLU A 87 19.25 -18.72 19.14
N SER A 88 18.87 -18.51 20.40
CA SER A 88 18.17 -19.50 21.23
C SER A 88 16.84 -19.92 20.57
N PRO A 89 16.31 -21.13 20.84
CA PRO A 89 15.06 -21.61 20.28
C PRO A 89 13.92 -20.59 20.46
N ASP A 90 13.14 -20.42 19.41
CA ASP A 90 11.99 -19.49 19.39
C ASP A 90 11.00 -19.89 20.48
N GLU A 91 10.92 -19.12 21.57
CA GLU A 91 9.78 -19.19 22.47
C GLU A 91 8.54 -18.75 21.72
N GLU A 92 7.50 -19.58 21.78
CA GLU A 92 6.18 -19.30 21.19
C GLU A 92 5.60 -18.04 21.87
N TRP A 93 5.50 -16.93 21.11
CA TRP A 93 4.90 -15.72 21.64
C TRP A 93 3.39 -15.75 21.41
N THR A 94 2.64 -15.75 22.51
CA THR A 94 1.19 -15.52 22.52
C THR A 94 0.92 -14.16 23.15
N MET A 95 -0.04 -13.39 22.61
CA MET A 95 -0.45 -12.13 23.24
C MET A 95 -1.02 -12.46 24.61
N PRO A 96 -0.51 -11.84 25.71
CA PRO A 96 -1.11 -12.02 27.02
C PRO A 96 -2.58 -11.61 26.99
N GLU A 97 -3.46 -12.41 27.63
CA GLU A 97 -4.90 -12.10 27.74
C GLU A 97 -5.18 -10.69 28.30
N SER A 98 -4.29 -10.18 29.14
CA SER A 98 -4.34 -8.82 29.67
C SER A 98 -4.08 -7.71 28.63
N GLN A 99 -3.59 -8.06 27.43
CA GLN A 99 -3.36 -7.11 26.33
C GLN A 99 -4.44 -7.20 25.25
N MET A 100 -5.33 -8.20 25.32
CA MET A 100 -6.49 -8.22 24.44
C MET A 100 -7.48 -7.13 24.89
N PRO A 101 -7.88 -6.21 23.99
CA PRO A 101 -8.81 -5.15 24.34
C PRO A 101 -10.18 -5.76 24.69
N GLY A 102 -10.52 -5.74 25.97
CA GLY A 102 -11.86 -6.07 26.45
C GLY A 102 -12.90 -5.09 25.93
N ILE A 103 -14.18 -5.50 25.93
CA ILE A 103 -15.31 -4.64 25.58
C ILE A 103 -15.25 -3.39 26.46
N GLY A 104 -14.88 -2.25 25.88
CA GLY A 104 -15.14 -0.95 26.48
C GLY A 104 -14.01 0.03 26.71
N MET A 105 -12.71 -0.30 26.71
CA MET A 105 -11.67 0.71 26.86
C MET A 105 -10.32 0.26 26.34
N MET A 106 -9.78 1.03 25.37
CA MET A 106 -8.41 0.90 24.88
C MET A 106 -7.39 1.72 25.72
N ILE A 107 -7.64 1.94 27.01
CA ILE A 107 -6.70 2.68 27.85
C ILE A 107 -5.43 1.85 28.02
N GLY A 108 -4.32 2.38 27.47
CA GLY A 108 -3.01 1.74 27.55
C GLY A 108 -2.75 0.63 26.51
N TRP A 109 -3.70 0.33 25.61
CA TRP A 109 -3.45 -0.59 24.51
C TRP A 109 -2.63 0.08 23.41
N THR A 110 -1.71 -0.67 22.83
CA THR A 110 -0.89 -0.24 21.71
C THR A 110 -1.07 -1.18 20.51
N SER A 111 -1.14 -0.64 19.31
CA SER A 111 -1.10 -1.41 18.08
C SER A 111 0.34 -1.71 17.62
N ALA A 112 1.35 -1.38 18.40
CA ALA A 112 2.74 -1.72 18.14
C ALA A 112 2.96 -3.24 18.13
N ALA A 113 3.98 -3.69 17.43
CA ALA A 113 4.37 -5.08 17.39
C ALA A 113 5.83 -5.27 17.82
N PRO A 114 6.18 -6.37 18.47
CA PRO A 114 7.57 -6.65 18.84
C PRO A 114 8.48 -6.72 17.61
N ALA A 115 9.67 -6.12 17.69
CA ALA A 115 10.66 -6.14 16.62
C ALA A 115 11.03 -7.57 16.17
N LYS A 116 10.95 -8.56 17.08
CA LYS A 116 11.15 -9.97 16.74
C LYS A 116 10.15 -10.48 15.71
N GLN A 117 8.87 -10.09 15.84
CA GLN A 117 7.84 -10.46 14.85
C GLN A 117 8.10 -9.82 13.50
N LEU A 118 8.47 -8.54 13.46
CA LEU A 118 8.79 -7.84 12.21
C LEU A 118 9.95 -8.51 11.48
N ARG A 119 11.03 -8.84 12.22
CA ARG A 119 12.18 -9.56 11.66
C ARG A 119 11.81 -10.95 11.16
N ARG A 120 10.91 -11.67 11.85
CA ARG A 120 10.43 -12.99 11.42
C ARG A 120 9.70 -12.90 10.08
N ILE A 121 8.84 -11.90 9.91
CA ILE A 121 8.13 -11.65 8.64
C ILE A 121 9.13 -11.33 7.53
N GLY A 122 10.13 -10.48 7.77
CA GLY A 122 11.18 -10.19 6.80
C GLY A 122 11.93 -11.44 6.35
N ARG A 123 12.33 -12.31 7.29
CA ARG A 123 13.00 -13.58 6.99
C ARG A 123 12.12 -14.55 6.19
N ALA A 124 10.81 -14.60 6.46
CA ALA A 124 9.88 -15.45 5.72
C ALA A 124 9.84 -15.11 4.22
N HIS A 125 10.04 -13.85 3.86
CA HIS A 125 10.09 -13.41 2.47
C HIS A 125 11.33 -13.89 1.71
N THR A 126 12.40 -14.28 2.40
CA THR A 126 13.65 -14.75 1.78
C THR A 126 13.87 -16.27 1.91
N ARG A 127 12.98 -16.98 2.62
CA ARG A 127 13.03 -18.43 2.78
C ARG A 127 12.09 -19.11 1.80
N PHE A 128 12.58 -19.37 0.60
CA PHE A 128 11.81 -20.05 -0.43
C PHE A 128 11.82 -21.57 -0.21
N PRO A 129 10.74 -22.29 -0.62
CA PRO A 129 10.75 -23.75 -0.66
C PRO A 129 11.85 -24.28 -1.59
N GLU A 130 12.26 -25.54 -1.38
CA GLU A 130 13.25 -26.19 -2.23
C GLU A 130 12.79 -26.20 -3.71
N GLY A 131 13.68 -25.80 -4.61
CA GLY A 131 13.41 -25.71 -6.04
C GLY A 131 12.41 -24.60 -6.43
N PHE A 132 12.19 -23.62 -5.56
CA PHE A 132 11.37 -22.44 -5.90
C PHE A 132 12.27 -21.27 -6.30
N GLU A 133 12.11 -20.80 -7.53
CA GLU A 133 12.87 -19.70 -8.10
C GLU A 133 11.95 -18.51 -8.47
N PRO A 134 11.80 -17.51 -7.59
CA PRO A 134 11.02 -16.33 -7.93
C PRO A 134 11.72 -15.49 -9.01
N HIS A 135 10.92 -14.74 -9.77
CA HIS A 135 11.46 -13.78 -10.73
C HIS A 135 12.55 -12.89 -10.07
N PRO A 136 13.69 -12.58 -10.73
CA PRO A 136 14.82 -11.86 -10.12
C PRO A 136 14.45 -10.53 -9.45
N LYS A 137 13.52 -9.77 -10.03
CA LYS A 137 13.02 -8.51 -9.42
C LYS A 137 12.25 -8.76 -8.12
N LEU A 138 11.52 -9.88 -8.02
CA LEU A 138 10.81 -10.26 -6.80
C LEU A 138 11.78 -10.74 -5.72
N ARG A 139 12.83 -11.47 -6.09
CA ARG A 139 13.91 -11.83 -5.17
C ARG A 139 14.53 -10.58 -4.55
N GLN A 140 14.90 -9.59 -5.36
CA GLN A 140 15.43 -8.30 -4.87
C GLN A 140 14.43 -7.54 -3.97
N LEU A 141 13.12 -7.61 -4.29
CA LEU A 141 12.09 -7.03 -3.43
C LEU A 141 12.05 -7.73 -2.06
N CYS A 142 12.10 -9.05 -2.03
CA CYS A 142 12.10 -9.84 -0.80
C CYS A 142 13.34 -9.56 0.07
N GLU A 143 14.52 -9.47 -0.55
CA GLU A 143 15.76 -9.09 0.12
C GLU A 143 15.66 -7.67 0.73
N ARG A 144 15.13 -6.71 -0.03
CA ARG A 144 14.90 -5.36 0.48
C ARG A 144 13.94 -5.33 1.65
N ARG A 145 12.89 -6.16 1.67
CA ARG A 145 11.96 -6.31 2.80
C ARG A 145 12.65 -6.85 4.04
N LEU A 146 13.57 -7.78 3.89
CA LEU A 146 14.40 -8.24 5.00
C LEU A 146 15.23 -7.10 5.58
N GLU A 147 15.89 -6.29 4.75
CA GLU A 147 16.65 -5.11 5.21
C GLU A 147 15.76 -4.08 5.94
N MET A 148 14.54 -3.88 5.48
CA MET A 148 13.54 -3.05 6.17
C MET A 148 13.18 -3.63 7.54
N ALA A 149 12.92 -4.94 7.62
CA ALA A 149 12.59 -5.62 8.87
C ALA A 149 13.74 -5.67 9.89
N LEU A 150 14.98 -5.58 9.42
CA LEU A 150 16.18 -5.47 10.26
C LEU A 150 16.45 -4.04 10.73
N GLY A 151 15.73 -3.04 10.18
CA GLY A 151 15.93 -1.62 10.48
C GLY A 151 17.05 -0.95 9.67
N ASN A 152 17.64 -1.66 8.70
CA ASN A 152 18.69 -1.13 7.85
C ASN A 152 18.18 -0.18 6.76
N LYS A 153 16.88 -0.24 6.46
CA LYS A 153 16.19 0.63 5.51
C LYS A 153 14.83 1.05 6.06
N PRO A 154 14.35 2.25 5.72
CA PRO A 154 13.00 2.66 6.07
C PRO A 154 11.97 1.74 5.36
N ILE A 155 10.87 1.48 6.06
CA ILE A 155 9.80 0.59 5.63
C ILE A 155 8.86 1.33 4.67
N ASP A 156 8.65 0.75 3.49
CA ASP A 156 7.70 1.25 2.51
C ASP A 156 6.25 0.79 2.81
N TRP A 157 5.31 1.36 2.08
CA TRP A 157 3.88 1.10 2.27
C TRP A 157 3.49 -0.36 2.08
N GLY A 158 3.99 -0.98 1.00
CA GLY A 158 3.66 -2.37 0.68
C GLY A 158 4.16 -3.35 1.73
N PHE A 159 5.32 -3.09 2.30
CA PHE A 159 5.84 -3.95 3.37
C PHE A 159 5.19 -3.66 4.73
N ALA A 160 4.85 -2.40 5.04
CA ALA A 160 4.10 -2.05 6.24
C ALA A 160 2.77 -2.79 6.34
N GLU A 161 2.06 -2.94 5.22
CA GLU A 161 0.83 -3.73 5.13
C GLU A 161 1.07 -5.21 5.46
N LEU A 162 2.08 -5.82 4.86
CA LEU A 162 2.43 -7.22 5.11
C LEU A 162 2.93 -7.45 6.54
N LEU A 163 3.58 -6.46 7.15
CA LEU A 163 3.94 -6.49 8.57
C LEU A 163 2.69 -6.47 9.46
N ALA A 164 1.69 -5.65 9.14
CA ALA A 164 0.42 -5.65 9.86
C ALA A 164 -0.27 -7.01 9.78
N PHE A 165 -0.40 -7.55 8.58
CA PHE A 165 -1.00 -8.88 8.38
C PHE A 165 -0.21 -9.96 9.12
N GLY A 166 1.11 -10.04 8.91
CA GLY A 166 1.94 -11.08 9.50
C GLY A 166 1.94 -11.06 11.04
N THR A 167 1.92 -9.89 11.65
CA THR A 167 1.83 -9.78 13.11
C THR A 167 0.47 -10.24 13.63
N LEU A 168 -0.63 -9.87 12.95
CA LEU A 168 -1.98 -10.35 13.29
C LEU A 168 -2.10 -11.87 13.20
N LEU A 169 -1.52 -12.48 12.15
CA LEU A 169 -1.52 -13.93 11.97
C LEU A 169 -0.82 -14.65 13.13
N MET A 170 0.34 -14.15 13.54
CA MET A 170 1.09 -14.72 14.69
C MET A 170 0.38 -14.49 16.03
N GLU A 171 -0.49 -13.50 16.11
CA GLU A 171 -1.33 -13.18 17.27
C GLU A 171 -2.68 -13.91 17.27
N GLY A 172 -2.90 -14.81 16.29
CA GLY A 172 -4.12 -15.64 16.22
C GLY A 172 -5.27 -14.99 15.47
N THR A 173 -5.09 -13.82 14.85
CA THR A 173 -6.12 -13.16 14.04
C THR A 173 -5.97 -13.51 12.58
N SER A 174 -6.98 -14.19 11.99
CA SER A 174 -7.00 -14.47 10.56
C SER A 174 -7.17 -13.20 9.74
N VAL A 175 -6.56 -13.19 8.55
CA VAL A 175 -6.68 -12.08 7.59
C VAL A 175 -7.19 -12.63 6.26
N ARG A 176 -8.27 -12.05 5.76
CA ARG A 176 -8.83 -12.29 4.44
C ARG A 176 -8.73 -11.01 3.61
N LEU A 177 -8.08 -11.10 2.46
CA LEU A 177 -7.93 -10.01 1.50
C LEU A 177 -8.50 -10.44 0.15
N SER A 178 -9.43 -9.70 -0.39
CA SER A 178 -10.00 -9.93 -1.72
C SER A 178 -10.08 -8.65 -2.55
N GLY A 179 -10.19 -8.81 -3.85
CA GLY A 179 -10.28 -7.73 -4.84
C GLY A 179 -9.53 -8.09 -6.11
N GLU A 180 -9.61 -7.25 -7.13
CA GLU A 180 -8.89 -7.46 -8.37
C GLU A 180 -7.39 -7.32 -8.17
N ASP A 181 -6.62 -8.30 -8.66
CA ASP A 181 -5.16 -8.31 -8.60
C ASP A 181 -4.56 -8.16 -7.19
N VAL A 182 -5.30 -8.37 -6.11
CA VAL A 182 -4.83 -8.12 -4.74
C VAL A 182 -3.61 -8.95 -4.33
N ALA A 183 -3.38 -10.10 -4.96
CA ALA A 183 -2.21 -10.92 -4.66
C ALA A 183 -0.89 -10.16 -4.92
N ARG A 184 -0.84 -9.35 -6.00
CA ARG A 184 0.29 -8.45 -6.30
C ARG A 184 0.03 -6.99 -5.95
N ALA A 185 -1.23 -6.62 -5.82
CA ALA A 185 -1.85 -5.30 -5.84
C ALA A 185 -1.80 -4.59 -7.20
N THR A 186 -2.79 -3.71 -7.46
CA THR A 186 -2.91 -2.95 -8.71
C THR A 186 -1.64 -2.16 -9.05
N PHE A 187 -1.00 -1.57 -8.04
CA PHE A 187 0.22 -0.77 -8.20
C PHE A 187 1.51 -1.57 -7.95
N VAL A 188 1.42 -2.91 -7.92
CA VAL A 188 2.58 -3.82 -7.82
C VAL A 188 3.42 -3.60 -6.54
N GLN A 189 2.77 -3.15 -5.46
CA GLN A 189 3.45 -2.89 -4.17
C GLN A 189 3.41 -4.07 -3.21
N ARG A 190 2.36 -4.93 -3.29
CA ARG A 190 2.10 -5.96 -2.29
C ARG A 190 2.89 -7.25 -2.53
N HIS A 191 2.72 -7.89 -3.66
CA HIS A 191 3.29 -9.21 -3.93
C HIS A 191 3.22 -10.14 -2.71
N ALA A 192 2.00 -10.35 -2.19
CA ALA A 192 1.75 -11.28 -1.09
C ALA A 192 1.86 -12.73 -1.52
N VAL A 193 1.61 -13.01 -2.80
CA VAL A 193 1.80 -14.30 -3.46
C VAL A 193 2.92 -14.15 -4.48
N LEU A 194 3.89 -15.04 -4.40
CA LEU A 194 5.02 -15.14 -5.33
C LEU A 194 4.81 -16.33 -6.25
N HIS A 195 5.31 -16.24 -7.48
CA HIS A 195 5.21 -17.31 -8.46
C HIS A 195 6.63 -17.80 -8.83
N ASP A 196 6.77 -19.10 -8.93
CA ASP A 196 7.97 -19.74 -9.47
C ASP A 196 8.12 -19.36 -10.93
N ALA A 197 9.34 -18.95 -11.34
CA ALA A 197 9.57 -18.44 -12.69
C ALA A 197 9.48 -19.54 -13.77
N ASP A 198 9.73 -20.82 -13.39
CA ASP A 198 9.80 -21.93 -14.33
C ASP A 198 8.45 -22.64 -14.51
N ASP A 199 7.74 -22.93 -13.40
CA ASP A 199 6.53 -23.73 -13.42
C ASP A 199 5.25 -22.99 -12.95
N GLY A 200 5.40 -21.76 -12.42
CA GLY A 200 4.28 -20.93 -11.97
C GLY A 200 3.67 -21.33 -10.63
N ARG A 201 4.28 -22.27 -9.87
CA ARG A 201 3.82 -22.59 -8.50
C ARG A 201 3.75 -21.35 -7.64
N GLU A 202 2.76 -21.31 -6.76
CA GLU A 202 2.55 -20.20 -5.83
C GLU A 202 3.24 -20.46 -4.50
N PHE A 203 3.83 -19.40 -3.95
CA PHE A 203 4.34 -19.35 -2.59
C PHE A 203 3.88 -18.07 -1.90
N THR A 204 3.29 -18.22 -0.72
CA THR A 204 2.78 -17.11 0.11
C THR A 204 3.57 -17.04 1.41
N PRO A 205 4.59 -16.17 1.54
CA PRO A 205 5.47 -16.14 2.71
C PRO A 205 4.75 -16.04 4.05
N LEU A 206 3.66 -15.25 4.12
CA LEU A 206 2.89 -15.04 5.34
C LEU A 206 2.14 -16.29 5.85
N ARG A 207 2.03 -17.35 5.06
CA ARG A 207 1.45 -18.64 5.50
C ARG A 207 2.42 -19.50 6.30
N PHE A 208 3.69 -19.09 6.41
CA PHE A 208 4.77 -19.90 6.99
C PHE A 208 5.57 -19.12 8.05
N LEU A 209 4.89 -18.31 8.86
CA LEU A 209 5.54 -17.54 9.93
C LEU A 209 5.75 -18.37 11.20
N THR A 210 4.71 -19.09 11.65
CA THR A 210 4.75 -20.00 12.81
C THR A 210 3.84 -21.20 12.56
N GLU A 211 4.06 -22.31 13.31
CA GLU A 211 3.27 -23.54 13.15
C GLU A 211 1.78 -23.34 13.49
N ASN A 212 1.49 -22.54 14.52
CA ASN A 212 0.13 -22.34 15.06
C ASN A 212 -0.48 -20.97 14.70
N GLN A 213 0.02 -20.32 13.66
CA GLN A 213 -0.53 -19.04 13.22
C GLN A 213 -1.95 -19.15 12.67
N ALA A 214 -2.66 -18.03 12.68
CA ALA A 214 -3.96 -17.92 12.02
C ALA A 214 -3.85 -17.92 10.48
N ARG A 215 -4.99 -18.02 9.80
CA ARG A 215 -5.06 -18.17 8.33
C ARG A 215 -4.83 -16.85 7.61
N PHE A 216 -4.07 -16.91 6.53
CA PHE A 216 -3.93 -15.83 5.55
C PHE A 216 -4.55 -16.23 4.21
N ASP A 217 -5.68 -15.64 3.89
CA ASP A 217 -6.43 -15.88 2.65
C ASP A 217 -6.34 -14.65 1.74
N VAL A 218 -5.77 -14.84 0.55
CA VAL A 218 -5.65 -13.80 -0.48
C VAL A 218 -6.29 -14.30 -1.77
N TRP A 219 -7.27 -13.57 -2.28
CA TRP A 219 -8.07 -13.99 -3.42
C TRP A 219 -8.18 -12.87 -4.46
N ASN A 220 -7.58 -13.08 -5.64
CA ASN A 220 -7.89 -12.25 -6.80
C ASN A 220 -9.35 -12.50 -7.18
N SER A 221 -10.17 -11.47 -7.08
CA SER A 221 -11.60 -11.56 -7.36
C SER A 221 -11.90 -11.51 -8.87
N PRO A 222 -13.09 -11.97 -9.30
CA PRO A 222 -13.61 -11.60 -10.60
C PRO A 222 -13.84 -10.08 -10.69
N LEU A 223 -13.98 -9.58 -11.91
CA LEU A 223 -14.27 -8.18 -12.25
C LEU A 223 -15.71 -7.84 -11.84
N SER A 224 -15.95 -7.63 -10.56
CA SER A 224 -17.27 -7.27 -10.01
C SER A 224 -17.12 -6.69 -8.61
N GLU A 225 -17.26 -5.38 -8.47
CA GLU A 225 -17.25 -4.70 -7.17
C GLU A 225 -18.49 -5.09 -6.35
N TYR A 226 -19.67 -5.13 -6.98
CA TYR A 226 -20.93 -5.43 -6.31
C TYR A 226 -20.94 -6.81 -5.63
N GLY A 227 -20.64 -7.85 -6.42
CA GLY A 227 -20.69 -9.23 -5.93
C GLY A 227 -19.60 -9.52 -4.89
N VAL A 228 -18.41 -8.99 -5.09
CA VAL A 228 -17.26 -9.22 -4.20
C VAL A 228 -17.42 -8.48 -2.88
N LEU A 229 -17.78 -7.20 -2.90
CA LEU A 229 -18.01 -6.44 -1.68
C LEU A 229 -19.18 -7.02 -0.87
N ALA A 230 -20.29 -7.42 -1.53
CA ALA A 230 -21.42 -8.06 -0.87
C ALA A 230 -21.01 -9.38 -0.19
N PHE A 231 -20.19 -10.19 -0.86
CA PHE A 231 -19.65 -11.42 -0.28
C PHE A 231 -18.79 -11.14 0.94
N ASP A 232 -17.83 -10.21 0.85
CA ASP A 232 -16.93 -9.93 1.95
C ASP A 232 -17.62 -9.23 3.12
N TYR A 233 -18.66 -8.44 2.86
CA TYR A 233 -19.53 -7.94 3.92
C TYR A 233 -20.17 -9.11 4.69
N GLY A 234 -20.82 -10.04 3.98
CA GLY A 234 -21.42 -11.24 4.61
C GLY A 234 -20.39 -12.11 5.33
N TYR A 235 -19.19 -12.29 4.73
CA TYR A 235 -18.08 -13.00 5.36
C TYR A 235 -17.67 -12.38 6.70
N SER A 236 -17.59 -11.04 6.76
CA SER A 236 -17.23 -10.31 7.98
C SER A 236 -18.24 -10.48 9.12
N LEU A 237 -19.50 -10.77 8.80
CA LEU A 237 -20.55 -11.06 9.80
C LEU A 237 -20.42 -12.47 10.36
N GLU A 238 -20.18 -13.47 9.49
CA GLU A 238 -20.04 -14.87 9.86
C GLU A 238 -18.69 -15.22 10.49
N SER A 239 -17.63 -14.44 10.16
CA SER A 239 -16.28 -14.59 10.72
C SER A 239 -15.80 -13.29 11.36
N PRO A 240 -16.46 -12.84 12.45
CA PRO A 240 -16.21 -11.51 13.02
C PRO A 240 -14.80 -11.33 13.61
N GLU A 241 -14.08 -12.41 13.93
CA GLU A 241 -12.70 -12.36 14.43
C GLU A 241 -11.65 -12.30 13.30
N THR A 242 -12.06 -12.44 12.04
CA THR A 242 -11.19 -12.28 10.88
C THR A 242 -11.13 -10.82 10.47
N LEU A 243 -9.93 -10.29 10.23
CA LEU A 243 -9.76 -9.02 9.53
C LEU A 243 -10.10 -9.24 8.05
N THR A 244 -11.34 -8.89 7.67
CA THR A 244 -11.83 -9.01 6.30
C THR A 244 -11.62 -7.72 5.56
N ILE A 245 -10.92 -7.80 4.42
CA ILE A 245 -10.49 -6.64 3.63
C ILE A 245 -10.92 -6.83 2.18
N TRP A 246 -11.65 -5.87 1.64
CA TRP A 246 -11.87 -5.72 0.21
C TRP A 246 -11.08 -4.51 -0.32
N GLU A 247 -10.28 -4.73 -1.36
CA GLU A 247 -9.57 -3.64 -2.07
C GLU A 247 -10.21 -3.41 -3.44
N ALA A 248 -10.70 -2.21 -3.68
CA ALA A 248 -11.08 -1.80 -5.02
C ALA A 248 -9.82 -1.66 -5.90
N GLN A 249 -9.90 -1.99 -7.19
CA GLN A 249 -8.77 -1.80 -8.10
C GLN A 249 -8.37 -0.31 -8.17
N PHE A 250 -9.37 0.57 -8.24
CA PHE A 250 -9.32 2.00 -7.96
C PHE A 250 -10.55 2.35 -7.14
N GLY A 251 -10.42 3.27 -6.20
CA GLY A 251 -11.53 3.69 -5.36
C GLY A 251 -12.71 4.27 -6.14
N ASP A 252 -12.44 4.81 -7.34
CA ASP A 252 -13.46 5.28 -8.30
C ASP A 252 -14.50 4.20 -8.61
N PHE A 253 -14.07 2.93 -8.71
CA PHE A 253 -14.94 1.81 -9.10
C PHE A 253 -15.83 1.29 -7.98
N ALA A 254 -15.62 1.73 -6.73
CA ALA A 254 -16.51 1.39 -5.63
C ALA A 254 -17.96 1.84 -5.87
N ASN A 255 -18.20 2.77 -6.81
CA ASN A 255 -19.53 3.15 -7.25
C ASN A 255 -20.33 1.97 -7.83
N GLY A 256 -19.66 0.98 -8.43
CA GLY A 256 -20.29 -0.26 -8.90
C GLY A 256 -20.92 -1.10 -7.79
N ALA A 257 -20.52 -0.89 -6.52
CA ALA A 257 -21.06 -1.55 -5.34
C ALA A 257 -21.86 -0.58 -4.43
N GLN A 258 -22.29 0.58 -4.94
CA GLN A 258 -22.93 1.61 -4.12
C GLN A 258 -24.15 1.09 -3.34
N THR A 259 -24.95 0.21 -3.93
CA THR A 259 -26.09 -0.40 -3.24
C THR A 259 -25.65 -1.19 -1.99
N VAL A 260 -24.55 -1.92 -2.09
CA VAL A 260 -24.00 -2.69 -0.93
C VAL A 260 -23.50 -1.70 0.14
N ILE A 261 -22.88 -0.61 -0.28
CA ILE A 261 -22.40 0.43 0.65
C ILE A 261 -23.58 1.05 1.38
N ASP A 262 -24.61 1.50 0.66
CA ASP A 262 -25.78 2.20 1.21
C ASP A 262 -26.64 1.30 2.09
N GLU A 263 -26.92 0.08 1.62
CA GLU A 263 -27.89 -0.80 2.27
C GLU A 263 -27.29 -1.64 3.41
N PHE A 264 -25.98 -1.93 3.35
CA PHE A 264 -25.35 -2.84 4.31
C PHE A 264 -24.19 -2.17 5.06
N VAL A 265 -23.15 -1.69 4.38
CA VAL A 265 -21.93 -1.21 5.04
C VAL A 265 -22.25 -0.05 6.00
N CYS A 266 -23.00 0.96 5.57
CA CYS A 266 -23.27 2.15 6.37
C CYS A 266 -24.53 2.07 7.23
N SER A 267 -25.46 1.13 6.98
CA SER A 267 -26.81 1.17 7.58
C SER A 267 -27.27 -0.11 8.29
N ALA A 268 -26.56 -1.23 8.13
CA ALA A 268 -27.00 -2.52 8.68
C ALA A 268 -26.99 -2.57 10.21
N GLU A 269 -26.12 -1.85 10.88
CA GLU A 269 -26.15 -1.77 12.35
C GLU A 269 -27.42 -1.10 12.82
N GLN A 270 -27.81 0.02 12.18
CA GLN A 270 -29.03 0.74 12.51
C GLN A 270 -30.28 -0.10 12.19
N LYS A 271 -30.30 -0.77 11.05
CA LYS A 271 -31.49 -1.52 10.61
C LYS A 271 -31.66 -2.85 11.33
N TRP A 272 -30.56 -3.57 11.59
CA TRP A 272 -30.61 -4.98 12.02
C TRP A 272 -29.69 -5.30 13.19
N GLY A 273 -28.97 -4.33 13.74
CA GLY A 273 -28.00 -4.56 14.81
C GLY A 273 -26.74 -5.31 14.33
N GLN A 274 -26.54 -5.47 13.03
CA GLN A 274 -25.40 -6.16 12.45
C GLN A 274 -24.15 -5.29 12.48
N ARG A 275 -23.08 -5.80 13.08
CA ARG A 275 -21.80 -5.09 13.21
C ARG A 275 -20.73 -5.79 12.39
N SER A 276 -20.24 -5.11 11.37
CA SER A 276 -19.16 -5.57 10.51
C SER A 276 -17.85 -4.88 10.88
N SER A 277 -16.72 -5.60 10.78
CA SER A 277 -15.37 -5.05 10.85
C SER A 277 -14.72 -4.95 9.46
N LEU A 278 -15.51 -5.02 8.40
CA LEU A 278 -15.04 -4.96 7.03
C LEU A 278 -14.14 -3.74 6.81
N VAL A 279 -13.02 -3.94 6.14
CA VAL A 279 -12.15 -2.89 5.65
C VAL A 279 -12.36 -2.72 4.15
N MET A 280 -12.58 -1.50 3.71
CA MET A 280 -12.57 -1.14 2.31
C MET A 280 -11.30 -0.32 2.02
N LEU A 281 -10.39 -0.87 1.22
CA LEU A 281 -9.20 -0.15 0.74
C LEU A 281 -9.52 0.48 -0.62
N LEU A 282 -9.49 1.80 -0.67
CA LEU A 282 -9.91 2.58 -1.83
C LEU A 282 -8.75 3.46 -2.32
N PRO A 283 -8.00 3.03 -3.35
CA PRO A 283 -6.95 3.85 -3.93
C PRO A 283 -7.51 5.19 -4.42
N HIS A 284 -6.91 6.30 -3.92
CA HIS A 284 -7.38 7.66 -4.13
C HIS A 284 -6.21 8.63 -4.31
N GLY A 285 -6.41 9.64 -5.15
CA GLY A 285 -5.49 10.76 -5.38
C GLY A 285 -5.52 11.24 -6.83
N TYR A 286 -5.47 12.57 -7.01
CA TYR A 286 -5.36 13.21 -8.32
C TYR A 286 -3.89 13.20 -8.77
N GLU A 287 -3.45 12.10 -9.37
CA GLU A 287 -2.04 11.80 -9.62
C GLU A 287 -1.72 11.52 -11.09
N GLY A 288 -2.52 12.11 -12.00
CA GLY A 288 -2.28 12.06 -13.45
C GLY A 288 -2.68 10.77 -14.14
N GLN A 289 -3.55 9.95 -13.52
CA GLN A 289 -4.01 8.67 -14.08
C GLN A 289 -5.33 8.76 -14.85
N GLY A 290 -5.86 9.98 -14.99
CA GLY A 290 -7.10 10.26 -15.72
C GLY A 290 -8.35 10.34 -14.85
N PRO A 291 -9.50 10.70 -15.45
CA PRO A 291 -10.72 11.06 -14.71
C PRO A 291 -11.36 9.89 -13.95
N ASP A 292 -11.22 8.66 -14.47
CA ASP A 292 -11.83 7.45 -13.87
C ASP A 292 -10.90 6.71 -12.90
N HIS A 293 -9.74 7.30 -12.58
CA HIS A 293 -8.68 6.68 -11.77
C HIS A 293 -8.08 7.67 -10.76
N SER A 294 -8.89 8.62 -10.28
CA SER A 294 -8.41 9.70 -9.41
C SER A 294 -9.17 9.75 -8.09
N SER A 295 -10.49 9.76 -8.09
CA SER A 295 -11.28 10.00 -6.87
C SER A 295 -12.10 8.80 -6.44
N ALA A 296 -11.84 8.31 -5.24
CA ALA A 296 -12.73 7.38 -4.53
C ALA A 296 -13.99 8.09 -3.97
N ARG A 297 -14.12 9.39 -4.21
CA ARG A 297 -15.23 10.23 -3.74
C ARG A 297 -15.39 10.21 -2.21
N ILE A 298 -14.39 10.74 -1.52
CA ILE A 298 -14.35 10.85 -0.04
C ILE A 298 -15.62 11.49 0.49
N GLU A 299 -16.08 12.54 -0.16
CA GLU A 299 -17.29 13.31 0.17
C GLU A 299 -18.56 12.44 0.22
N ARG A 300 -18.64 11.38 -0.60
CA ARG A 300 -19.77 10.46 -0.59
C ARG A 300 -19.84 9.66 0.69
N TYR A 301 -18.70 9.15 1.17
CA TYR A 301 -18.62 8.42 2.43
C TYR A 301 -18.87 9.34 3.63
N LEU A 302 -18.37 10.57 3.58
CA LEU A 302 -18.65 11.56 4.63
C LEU A 302 -20.14 11.94 4.70
N GLN A 303 -20.86 11.97 3.57
CA GLN A 303 -22.32 12.17 3.55
C GLN A 303 -23.09 10.98 4.15
N LEU A 304 -22.58 9.76 4.03
CA LEU A 304 -23.18 8.56 4.61
C LEU A 304 -22.80 8.35 6.09
N ALA A 305 -21.87 9.14 6.60
CA ALA A 305 -21.35 9.04 7.96
C ALA A 305 -22.33 9.66 8.96
N ALA A 306 -22.83 8.85 9.89
CA ALA A 306 -23.74 9.28 10.95
C ALA A 306 -23.69 8.32 12.14
N GLN A 307 -23.81 8.85 13.37
CA GLN A 307 -23.94 8.03 14.60
C GLN A 307 -22.81 7.00 14.77
N ASP A 308 -21.60 7.36 14.39
CA ASP A 308 -20.41 6.49 14.42
C ASP A 308 -20.61 5.16 13.68
N ASN A 309 -21.34 5.17 12.56
CA ASN A 309 -21.65 3.97 11.79
C ASN A 309 -20.43 3.36 11.08
N MET A 310 -19.38 4.12 10.83
CA MET A 310 -18.15 3.68 10.16
C MET A 310 -16.95 4.53 10.60
N TRP A 311 -15.77 4.11 10.18
CA TRP A 311 -14.52 4.86 10.29
C TRP A 311 -14.07 5.29 8.91
N ILE A 312 -13.69 6.55 8.74
CA ILE A 312 -13.19 7.10 7.47
C ILE A 312 -11.80 7.65 7.72
N VAL A 313 -10.81 7.06 7.05
CA VAL A 313 -9.40 7.31 7.30
C VAL A 313 -8.65 7.51 5.99
N GLN A 314 -7.73 8.47 5.97
CA GLN A 314 -6.78 8.66 4.87
C GLN A 314 -5.36 8.73 5.44
N PRO A 315 -4.70 7.58 5.67
CA PRO A 315 -3.38 7.56 6.26
C PRO A 315 -2.33 8.15 5.32
N SER A 316 -1.36 8.87 5.88
CA SER A 316 -0.30 9.52 5.12
C SER A 316 1.09 8.90 5.30
N THR A 317 1.25 7.92 6.23
CA THR A 317 2.51 7.21 6.45
C THR A 317 2.33 5.71 6.52
N PRO A 318 3.34 4.90 6.13
CA PRO A 318 3.33 3.45 6.28
C PRO A 318 3.12 2.97 7.72
N ALA A 319 3.75 3.63 8.70
CA ALA A 319 3.57 3.28 10.11
C ALA A 319 2.13 3.52 10.58
N ASN A 320 1.52 4.65 10.24
CA ASN A 320 0.14 4.92 10.62
C ASN A 320 -0.85 3.97 9.93
N TYR A 321 -0.56 3.57 8.69
CA TYR A 321 -1.33 2.55 7.97
C TYR A 321 -1.24 1.17 8.65
N PHE A 322 -0.03 0.75 9.06
CA PHE A 322 0.17 -0.46 9.85
C PHE A 322 -0.65 -0.43 11.14
N HIS A 323 -0.56 0.65 11.90
CA HIS A 323 -1.32 0.82 13.14
C HIS A 323 -2.82 0.85 12.92
N MET A 324 -3.30 1.47 11.84
CA MET A 324 -4.70 1.50 11.44
C MET A 324 -5.27 0.08 11.26
N LEU A 325 -4.58 -0.76 10.48
CA LEU A 325 -5.02 -2.13 10.20
C LEU A 325 -5.07 -2.99 11.46
N ARG A 326 -4.05 -2.88 12.32
CA ARG A 326 -4.01 -3.59 13.59
C ARG A 326 -5.09 -3.09 14.55
N THR A 327 -5.30 -1.78 14.61
CA THR A 327 -6.37 -1.18 15.42
C THR A 327 -7.73 -1.69 14.97
N GLN A 328 -7.99 -1.76 13.67
CA GLN A 328 -9.24 -2.26 13.11
C GLN A 328 -9.52 -3.72 13.51
N ALA A 329 -8.51 -4.56 13.53
CA ALA A 329 -8.63 -5.96 13.93
C ALA A 329 -9.08 -6.12 15.39
N TYR A 330 -8.61 -5.26 16.28
CA TYR A 330 -8.85 -5.39 17.73
C TYR A 330 -9.92 -4.45 18.30
N LYS A 331 -10.22 -3.34 17.61
CA LYS A 331 -11.14 -2.32 18.13
C LYS A 331 -12.56 -2.85 18.33
N ARG A 332 -13.17 -2.42 19.44
CA ARG A 332 -14.57 -2.71 19.78
C ARG A 332 -15.28 -1.41 20.19
N PRO A 333 -16.55 -1.20 19.84
CA PRO A 333 -17.35 -2.08 18.98
C PRO A 333 -16.82 -2.15 17.54
N ARG A 334 -17.12 -3.24 16.82
CA ARG A 334 -16.77 -3.39 15.42
C ARG A 334 -17.54 -2.40 14.57
N LYS A 335 -16.86 -1.76 13.67
CA LYS A 335 -17.40 -0.82 12.68
C LYS A 335 -16.65 -1.00 11.36
N PRO A 336 -17.29 -0.82 10.20
CA PRO A 336 -16.59 -0.79 8.94
C PRO A 336 -15.54 0.31 8.90
N LEU A 337 -14.40 0.03 8.27
CA LEU A 337 -13.33 0.97 8.02
C LEU A 337 -13.26 1.29 6.52
N ILE A 338 -13.40 2.56 6.17
CA ILE A 338 -13.19 3.07 4.82
C ILE A 338 -11.82 3.75 4.82
N ALA A 339 -10.85 3.13 4.15
CA ALA A 339 -9.48 3.62 4.10
C ALA A 339 -9.14 4.09 2.68
N PHE A 340 -8.87 5.38 2.52
CA PHE A 340 -8.37 5.95 1.27
C PHE A 340 -6.88 5.73 1.18
N THR A 341 -6.47 4.78 0.34
CA THR A 341 -5.07 4.38 0.20
C THR A 341 -4.37 5.18 -0.89
N PRO A 342 -3.08 5.48 -0.73
CA PRO A 342 -2.35 6.29 -1.70
C PRO A 342 -1.92 5.47 -2.91
N LYS A 343 -1.47 6.19 -3.96
CA LYS A 343 -0.84 5.63 -5.16
C LYS A 343 0.64 6.04 -5.25
N GLN A 344 0.95 7.31 -5.30
CA GLN A 344 2.34 7.80 -5.39
C GLN A 344 3.12 7.60 -4.08
N LEU A 345 2.46 7.75 -2.90
CA LEU A 345 3.14 7.56 -1.61
C LEU A 345 3.67 6.13 -1.44
N LEU A 346 3.12 5.16 -2.16
CA LEU A 346 3.63 3.77 -2.15
C LEU A 346 5.13 3.67 -2.46
N ARG A 347 5.67 4.63 -3.21
CA ARG A 347 7.08 4.66 -3.66
C ARG A 347 7.84 5.91 -3.26
N LEU A 348 7.17 6.85 -2.60
CA LEU A 348 7.81 8.10 -2.17
C LEU A 348 8.69 7.83 -0.95
N SER A 349 10.00 7.98 -1.10
CA SER A 349 10.96 7.74 -0.01
C SER A 349 10.72 8.64 1.20
N ALA A 350 10.26 9.88 0.99
CA ALA A 350 9.92 10.80 2.06
C ALA A 350 8.73 10.34 2.93
N ALA A 351 7.89 9.42 2.42
CA ALA A 351 6.77 8.86 3.15
C ALA A 351 7.13 7.57 3.92
N ALA A 352 8.31 6.97 3.64
CA ALA A 352 8.72 5.75 4.31
C ALA A 352 8.95 5.98 5.81
N SER A 353 8.65 4.98 6.63
CA SER A 353 8.70 5.06 8.09
C SER A 353 9.85 4.26 8.69
N HIS A 354 10.41 4.71 9.83
CA HIS A 354 11.42 3.97 10.57
C HIS A 354 10.81 2.79 11.33
N ILE A 355 11.59 1.71 11.54
CA ILE A 355 11.12 0.50 12.22
C ILE A 355 10.59 0.79 13.64
N ASP A 356 11.14 1.77 14.32
CA ASP A 356 10.73 2.16 15.69
C ASP A 356 9.28 2.65 15.73
N GLU A 357 8.80 3.23 14.63
CA GLU A 357 7.41 3.68 14.51
C GLU A 357 6.41 2.50 14.44
N PHE A 358 6.87 1.28 14.17
CA PHE A 358 6.06 0.04 14.16
C PHE A 358 6.14 -0.70 15.49
N THR A 359 7.22 -0.48 16.25
CA THR A 359 7.47 -1.17 17.53
C THR A 359 7.02 -0.36 18.73
N SER A 360 6.53 0.84 18.53
CA SER A 360 5.99 1.73 19.56
C SER A 360 4.78 2.51 19.05
N GLY A 361 4.01 3.10 19.94
CA GLY A 361 2.88 3.95 19.58
C GLY A 361 1.62 3.18 19.17
N SER A 362 0.73 3.89 18.51
CA SER A 362 -0.58 3.41 18.01
C SER A 362 -1.04 4.27 16.85
N PHE A 363 -2.20 3.92 16.26
CA PHE A 363 -2.82 4.76 15.23
C PHE A 363 -3.04 6.18 15.73
N GLN A 364 -2.55 7.15 14.96
CA GLN A 364 -2.68 8.58 15.25
C GLN A 364 -3.76 9.18 14.33
N PRO A 365 -4.92 9.58 14.86
CA PRO A 365 -5.97 10.23 14.07
C PRO A 365 -5.58 11.62 13.58
N VAL A 366 -4.64 12.28 14.28
CA VAL A 366 -4.05 13.57 13.90
C VAL A 366 -2.54 13.45 14.06
N ILE A 367 -1.79 13.92 13.08
CA ILE A 367 -0.32 14.00 13.16
C ILE A 367 0.09 15.47 13.11
N GLY A 368 0.65 15.95 14.21
CA GLY A 368 1.17 17.30 14.35
C GLY A 368 2.42 17.57 13.50
N ASP A 369 2.84 18.82 13.44
CA ASP A 369 4.06 19.21 12.73
C ASP A 369 5.29 19.13 13.66
N THR A 370 6.10 18.10 13.46
CA THR A 370 7.33 17.87 14.24
C THR A 370 8.53 18.71 13.78
N THR A 371 8.40 19.47 12.72
CA THR A 371 9.50 20.27 12.15
C THR A 371 9.53 21.71 12.65
N ILE A 372 8.47 22.15 13.33
CA ILE A 372 8.38 23.49 13.92
C ILE A 372 9.20 23.53 15.22
N THR A 373 10.21 24.39 15.23
CA THR A 373 11.07 24.56 16.42
C THR A 373 10.59 25.65 17.36
N ASP A 374 9.87 26.66 16.85
CA ASP A 374 9.27 27.74 17.63
C ASP A 374 7.77 27.87 17.31
N PRO A 375 6.89 27.23 18.06
CA PRO A 375 5.45 27.31 17.85
C PRO A 375 4.88 28.74 18.00
N SER A 376 5.53 29.61 18.77
CA SER A 376 5.07 30.99 19.01
C SER A 376 5.23 31.88 17.77
N ALA A 377 6.17 31.55 16.88
CA ALA A 377 6.40 32.25 15.61
C ALA A 377 5.45 31.81 14.49
N VAL A 378 4.64 30.77 14.72
CA VAL A 378 3.68 30.29 13.70
C VAL A 378 2.47 31.21 13.61
N THR A 379 2.24 31.72 12.39
CA THR A 379 1.11 32.62 12.07
C THR A 379 0.02 31.94 11.27
N ARG A 380 0.30 30.75 10.71
CA ARG A 380 -0.64 29.96 9.91
C ARG A 380 -0.50 28.48 10.19
N VAL A 381 -1.64 27.81 10.31
CA VAL A 381 -1.73 26.35 10.33
C VAL A 381 -2.48 25.89 9.06
N LEU A 382 -1.88 24.96 8.32
CA LEU A 382 -2.53 24.27 7.23
C LEU A 382 -2.97 22.89 7.73
N LEU A 383 -4.29 22.64 7.69
CA LEU A 383 -4.85 21.30 7.91
C LEU A 383 -5.01 20.63 6.55
N CYS A 384 -4.50 19.44 6.41
CA CYS A 384 -4.61 18.67 5.17
C CYS A 384 -4.71 17.17 5.47
N THR A 385 -4.91 16.35 4.42
CA THR A 385 -4.94 14.90 4.52
C THR A 385 -4.16 14.26 3.38
N GLY A 386 -3.70 13.02 3.58
CA GLY A 386 -3.08 12.21 2.53
C GLY A 386 -1.80 12.78 1.92
N ARG A 387 -1.68 12.62 0.61
CA ARG A 387 -0.48 12.99 -0.16
C ARG A 387 -0.15 14.47 -0.14
N LEU A 388 -1.16 15.32 -0.07
CA LEU A 388 -1.00 16.79 -0.15
C LEU A 388 -0.01 17.32 0.90
N TYR A 389 0.09 16.66 2.06
CA TYR A 389 1.10 17.00 3.06
C TYR A 389 2.52 17.09 2.49
N TYR A 390 2.91 16.13 1.64
CA TYR A 390 4.27 16.09 1.11
C TYR A 390 4.54 17.22 0.10
N ASP A 391 3.54 17.60 -0.67
CA ASP A 391 3.65 18.74 -1.59
C ASP A 391 3.77 20.05 -0.83
N LEU A 392 2.94 20.23 0.22
CA LEU A 392 2.99 21.41 1.10
C LEU A 392 4.31 21.49 1.87
N ALA A 393 4.78 20.38 2.43
CA ALA A 393 6.05 20.32 3.17
C ALA A 393 7.25 20.66 2.27
N LYS A 394 7.29 20.08 1.06
CA LYS A 394 8.33 20.37 0.06
C LYS A 394 8.33 21.85 -0.35
N GLU A 395 7.15 22.42 -0.58
CA GLU A 395 7.05 23.84 -0.96
C GLU A 395 7.41 24.77 0.19
N ARG A 396 7.01 24.43 1.44
CA ARG A 396 7.42 25.15 2.63
C ARG A 396 8.93 25.19 2.81
N GLU A 397 9.58 24.04 2.65
CA GLU A 397 11.04 23.90 2.70
C GLU A 397 11.71 24.76 1.61
N ARG A 398 11.21 24.68 0.36
CA ARG A 398 11.74 25.48 -0.78
C ARG A 398 11.66 26.98 -0.52
N ARG A 399 10.63 27.45 0.21
CA ARG A 399 10.45 28.85 0.59
C ARG A 399 11.26 29.26 1.81
N GLY A 400 11.78 28.31 2.60
CA GLY A 400 12.36 28.60 3.90
C GLY A 400 11.35 29.17 4.90
N ASP A 401 10.04 28.79 4.76
CA ASP A 401 8.97 29.31 5.59
C ASP A 401 8.92 28.57 6.93
N THR A 402 9.20 29.29 8.00
CA THR A 402 9.19 28.81 9.38
C THR A 402 7.93 29.25 10.15
N SER A 403 7.04 30.03 9.50
CA SER A 403 5.83 30.60 10.10
C SER A 403 4.56 29.83 9.80
N THR A 404 4.65 28.76 9.01
CA THR A 404 3.50 27.91 8.63
C THR A 404 3.70 26.50 9.19
N ALA A 405 2.80 26.03 10.05
CA ALA A 405 2.72 24.64 10.50
C ALA A 405 1.76 23.83 9.60
N ILE A 406 2.04 22.54 9.43
CA ILE A 406 1.20 21.63 8.63
C ILE A 406 0.77 20.46 9.52
N ILE A 407 -0.52 20.37 9.80
CA ILE A 407 -1.13 19.30 10.60
C ILE A 407 -1.90 18.36 9.66
N ARG A 408 -1.67 17.05 9.83
CA ARG A 408 -2.34 16.02 9.05
C ARG A 408 -3.54 15.46 9.81
N LEU A 409 -4.71 15.51 9.20
CA LEU A 409 -5.90 14.84 9.68
C LEU A 409 -5.96 13.46 9.00
N GLU A 410 -5.61 12.41 9.73
CA GLU A 410 -5.57 11.04 9.21
C GLU A 410 -6.95 10.36 9.31
N GLN A 411 -7.70 10.65 10.39
CA GLN A 411 -9.08 10.20 10.56
C GLN A 411 -10.05 11.34 10.26
N LEU A 412 -10.90 11.14 9.25
CA LEU A 412 -11.90 12.13 8.83
C LEU A 412 -13.24 11.96 9.56
N TYR A 413 -13.57 10.70 9.91
CA TYR A 413 -14.78 10.40 10.68
C TYR A 413 -14.62 9.16 11.57
N PRO A 414 -15.15 9.13 12.81
CA PRO A 414 -15.61 10.32 13.54
C PRO A 414 -14.50 11.37 13.66
N LEU A 415 -14.86 12.66 13.64
CA LEU A 415 -13.85 13.72 13.75
C LEU A 415 -13.13 13.61 15.11
N PRO A 416 -11.80 13.54 15.14
CA PRO A 416 -11.04 13.46 16.39
C PRO A 416 -10.88 14.86 17.00
N GLU A 417 -11.98 15.40 17.53
CA GLU A 417 -12.06 16.80 17.98
C GLU A 417 -11.03 17.14 19.08
N ALA A 418 -10.80 16.22 20.01
CA ALA A 418 -9.84 16.42 21.08
C ALA A 418 -8.41 16.54 20.58
N GLU A 419 -8.00 15.62 19.69
CA GLU A 419 -6.66 15.58 19.10
C GLU A 419 -6.44 16.77 18.15
N VAL A 420 -7.46 17.18 17.41
CA VAL A 420 -7.40 18.39 16.58
C VAL A 420 -7.24 19.63 17.46
N ALA A 421 -8.01 19.75 18.54
CA ALA A 421 -7.91 20.88 19.48
C ALA A 421 -6.53 20.91 20.15
N GLU A 422 -5.99 19.77 20.58
CA GLU A 422 -4.66 19.68 21.19
C GLU A 422 -3.57 20.10 20.20
N ALA A 423 -3.64 19.62 18.95
CA ALA A 423 -2.68 19.99 17.93
C ALA A 423 -2.71 21.48 17.58
N LEU A 424 -3.90 22.08 17.51
CA LEU A 424 -4.08 23.52 17.25
C LEU A 424 -3.68 24.39 18.43
N ALA A 425 -3.86 23.92 19.67
CA ALA A 425 -3.51 24.67 20.88
C ALA A 425 -2.00 24.99 20.96
N GLN A 426 -1.15 24.26 20.23
CA GLN A 426 0.28 24.55 20.12
C GLN A 426 0.56 25.89 19.39
N TYR A 427 -0.40 26.40 18.60
CA TYR A 427 -0.26 27.57 17.72
C TYR A 427 -1.34 28.63 18.00
N PRO A 428 -1.39 29.23 19.19
CA PRO A 428 -2.52 30.05 19.63
C PRO A 428 -2.72 31.34 18.83
N ASN A 429 -1.67 31.78 18.10
CA ASN A 429 -1.72 33.02 17.32
C ASN A 429 -1.92 32.78 15.81
N ALA A 430 -2.06 31.53 15.41
CA ALA A 430 -2.13 31.16 13.99
C ALA A 430 -3.55 31.16 13.44
N SER A 431 -3.69 31.61 12.21
CA SER A 431 -4.91 31.37 11.43
C SER A 431 -4.91 29.92 10.92
N VAL A 432 -6.09 29.27 10.92
CA VAL A 432 -6.24 27.90 10.45
C VAL A 432 -6.88 27.89 9.07
N THR A 433 -6.31 27.09 8.16
CA THR A 433 -6.81 26.91 6.80
C THR A 433 -6.87 25.42 6.46
N TRP A 434 -8.04 24.94 6.01
CA TRP A 434 -8.16 23.63 5.41
C TRP A 434 -7.64 23.66 3.95
N VAL A 435 -6.81 22.70 3.58
CA VAL A 435 -6.23 22.58 2.22
C VAL A 435 -6.50 21.17 1.70
N GLN A 436 -7.07 21.09 0.50
CA GLN A 436 -7.29 19.83 -0.21
C GLN A 436 -6.94 19.97 -1.69
N ASP A 437 -6.62 18.85 -2.37
CA ASP A 437 -6.37 18.72 -3.81
C ASP A 437 -7.67 18.46 -4.62
#